data_9f0af3ca28a78b891bae555e01c2bf88
#
_entry.id   9f0af3ca28a78b891bae555e01c2bf88
#
_cell.length_a   1.000
_cell.length_b   1.000
_cell.length_c   1.000
_cell.angle_alpha   90.00
_cell.angle_beta   90.00
_cell.angle_gamma   90.00
#
_symmetry.space_group_name_H-M   'P 1'
#
loop_
_entity.id
_entity.type
_entity.pdbx_description
1 polymer ?
#
loop_
_entity_poly.entity_id
_entity_poly.type
_entity_poly.pdbx_seq_one_letter_code
_entity_poly.pdbx_strand_id
1 'polypeptide(L)'
;MILVQLFKNRSGTLDERGTYDVQKQIYNLYLDNIEFINNWDIVDISAGNIVGAYLHQKDKSLLYRLVYADNLWERRISIISTFYFIRQNEFDDTLKITEILLNDKVNLIQKAVCWMLGEVGKREIEIEENFLQEHYMKMLRTMLRYAIEKYPETRRKMYLRDKVLRSHL
;
A
#
# COMPACT_ATOMS: atom_id res chain seq x y z
N MET A 1 -14.54 5.92 10.85
CA MET A 1 -13.75 6.13 12.09
C MET A 1 -14.15 5.17 13.21
N ILE A 2 -15.44 4.96 13.50
CA ILE A 2 -15.93 4.06 14.56
C ILE A 2 -15.47 2.60 14.37
N LEU A 3 -15.58 2.03 13.17
CA LEU A 3 -15.17 0.64 12.90
C LEU A 3 -13.68 0.39 13.14
N VAL A 4 -12.82 1.33 12.74
CA VAL A 4 -11.37 1.24 12.99
C VAL A 4 -11.07 1.28 14.49
N GLN A 5 -11.78 2.12 15.23
CA GLN A 5 -11.64 2.21 16.68
C GLN A 5 -12.11 0.93 17.39
N LEU A 6 -13.24 0.36 16.94
CA LEU A 6 -13.74 -0.91 17.43
C LEU A 6 -12.77 -2.06 17.13
N PHE A 7 -12.14 -2.05 15.95
CA PHE A 7 -11.12 -3.04 15.59
C PHE A 7 -9.90 -2.95 16.50
N LYS A 8 -9.43 -1.74 16.83
CA LYS A 8 -8.26 -1.51 17.70
C LYS A 8 -8.54 -1.74 19.18
N ASN A 9 -9.69 -1.30 19.69
CA ASN A 9 -9.97 -1.29 21.12
C ASN A 9 -10.27 -2.67 21.70
N ARG A 10 -10.54 -3.68 20.89
CA ARG A 10 -10.90 -5.02 21.38
C ARG A 10 -9.73 -6.01 21.40
N SER A 11 -8.51 -5.58 21.09
CA SER A 11 -7.32 -6.42 21.24
C SER A 11 -6.87 -6.64 22.69
N GLY A 12 -7.56 -6.09 23.69
CA GLY A 12 -7.10 -6.10 25.07
C GLY A 12 -8.08 -6.58 26.16
N THR A 13 -9.36 -6.87 25.83
CA THR A 13 -10.38 -7.11 26.89
C THR A 13 -11.26 -8.35 26.74
N LEU A 14 -11.09 -9.11 25.64
CA LEU A 14 -11.77 -10.38 25.44
C LEU A 14 -10.73 -11.51 25.42
N ASP A 15 -11.19 -12.75 25.71
CA ASP A 15 -10.35 -13.90 25.41
C ASP A 15 -9.97 -13.90 23.91
N GLU A 16 -8.88 -14.57 23.55
CA GLU A 16 -8.34 -14.54 22.19
C GLU A 16 -9.39 -14.91 21.11
N ARG A 17 -10.35 -15.82 21.46
CA ARG A 17 -11.41 -16.26 20.54
C ARG A 17 -12.45 -15.15 20.30
N GLY A 18 -12.92 -14.49 21.34
CA GLY A 18 -13.91 -13.43 21.22
C GLY A 18 -13.36 -12.20 20.46
N THR A 19 -12.08 -11.88 20.66
CA THR A 19 -11.39 -10.81 19.90
C THR A 19 -11.28 -11.16 18.42
N TYR A 20 -10.89 -12.39 18.09
CA TYR A 20 -10.77 -12.87 16.73
C TYR A 20 -12.12 -12.84 15.98
N ASP A 21 -13.19 -13.28 16.64
CA ASP A 21 -14.54 -13.30 16.03
C ASP A 21 -15.02 -11.89 15.67
N VAL A 22 -14.78 -10.90 16.53
CA VAL A 22 -15.16 -9.52 16.27
C VAL A 22 -14.32 -8.92 15.13
N GLN A 23 -13.02 -9.17 15.09
CA GLN A 23 -12.15 -8.73 14.00
C GLN A 23 -12.60 -9.32 12.66
N LYS A 24 -12.96 -10.59 12.63
CA LYS A 24 -13.50 -11.27 11.44
C LYS A 24 -14.82 -10.65 10.99
N GLN A 25 -15.73 -10.36 11.92
CA GLN A 25 -17.00 -9.71 11.59
C GLN A 25 -16.79 -8.32 10.99
N ILE A 26 -15.89 -7.50 11.55
CA ILE A 26 -15.58 -6.17 11.04
C ILE A 26 -14.92 -6.26 9.66
N TYR A 27 -14.00 -7.20 9.48
CA TYR A 27 -13.36 -7.46 8.20
C TYR A 27 -14.38 -7.89 7.13
N ASN A 28 -15.27 -8.82 7.44
CA ASN A 28 -16.33 -9.24 6.52
C ASN A 28 -17.26 -8.07 6.19
N LEU A 29 -17.70 -7.31 7.19
CA LEU A 29 -18.53 -6.13 6.98
C LEU A 29 -17.85 -5.11 6.05
N TYR A 30 -16.54 -4.94 6.17
CA TYR A 30 -15.76 -4.07 5.28
C TYR A 30 -15.82 -4.57 3.82
N LEU A 31 -15.62 -5.88 3.62
CA LEU A 31 -15.63 -6.47 2.29
C LEU A 31 -17.02 -6.52 1.67
N ASP A 32 -18.06 -6.80 2.45
CA ASP A 32 -19.46 -6.82 1.99
C ASP A 32 -19.93 -5.44 1.52
N ASN A 33 -19.24 -4.37 1.96
CA ASN A 33 -19.56 -2.98 1.59
C ASN A 33 -18.45 -2.31 0.76
N ILE A 34 -17.52 -3.08 0.19
CA ILE A 34 -16.36 -2.53 -0.53
C ILE A 34 -16.76 -1.66 -1.72
N GLU A 35 -17.85 -1.98 -2.40
CA GLU A 35 -18.39 -1.23 -3.54
C GLU A 35 -18.83 0.19 -3.19
N PHE A 36 -19.20 0.44 -1.92
CA PHE A 36 -19.61 1.76 -1.43
C PHE A 36 -18.43 2.60 -0.94
N ILE A 37 -17.23 2.02 -0.88
CA ILE A 37 -16.00 2.74 -0.50
C ILE A 37 -15.48 3.47 -1.73
N ASN A 38 -15.76 4.77 -1.80
CA ASN A 38 -15.49 5.62 -2.96
C ASN A 38 -14.73 6.91 -2.63
N ASN A 39 -13.98 6.92 -1.52
CA ASN A 39 -13.22 8.07 -1.06
C ASN A 39 -11.86 7.64 -0.51
N TRP A 40 -10.80 8.38 -0.90
CA TRP A 40 -9.43 8.11 -0.43
C TRP A 40 -9.28 8.25 1.08
N ASP A 41 -9.96 9.21 1.73
CA ASP A 41 -9.96 9.39 3.19
C ASP A 41 -10.40 8.12 3.92
N ILE A 42 -11.48 7.48 3.43
CA ILE A 42 -12.01 6.24 4.01
C ILE A 42 -10.99 5.12 3.84
N VAL A 43 -10.45 4.95 2.63
CA VAL A 43 -9.48 3.88 2.33
C VAL A 43 -8.23 4.04 3.18
N ASP A 44 -7.65 5.24 3.23
CA ASP A 44 -6.36 5.49 3.88
C ASP A 44 -6.42 5.28 5.41
N ILE A 45 -7.57 5.56 6.01
CA ILE A 45 -7.78 5.33 7.45
C ILE A 45 -8.10 3.86 7.75
N SER A 46 -8.83 3.17 6.89
CA SER A 46 -9.44 1.87 7.20
C SER A 46 -8.68 0.67 6.65
N ALA A 47 -8.19 0.72 5.41
CA ALA A 47 -7.64 -0.46 4.73
C ALA A 47 -6.46 -1.09 5.49
N GLY A 48 -5.46 -0.32 5.88
CA GLY A 48 -4.33 -0.84 6.66
C GLY A 48 -4.75 -1.34 8.05
N ASN A 49 -5.69 -0.65 8.70
CA ASN A 49 -6.09 -0.95 10.06
C ASN A 49 -7.12 -2.09 10.18
N ILE A 50 -7.89 -2.39 9.14
CA ILE A 50 -8.91 -3.46 9.11
C ILE A 50 -8.42 -4.60 8.23
N VAL A 51 -8.25 -4.34 6.92
CA VAL A 51 -7.91 -5.40 5.94
C VAL A 51 -6.49 -5.89 6.17
N GLY A 52 -5.50 -4.99 6.22
CA GLY A 52 -4.10 -5.33 6.46
C GLY A 52 -3.91 -6.03 7.80
N ALA A 53 -4.46 -5.48 8.88
CA ALA A 53 -4.34 -6.07 10.21
C ALA A 53 -4.99 -7.45 10.31
N TYR A 54 -6.14 -7.67 9.65
CA TYR A 54 -6.80 -8.97 9.65
C TYR A 54 -6.03 -10.02 8.83
N LEU A 55 -5.43 -9.61 7.68
CA LEU A 55 -4.69 -10.51 6.80
C LEU A 55 -3.24 -10.76 7.24
N HIS A 56 -2.75 -10.02 8.24
CA HIS A 56 -1.43 -10.26 8.78
C HIS A 56 -1.28 -11.72 9.23
N GLN A 57 -0.23 -12.39 8.77
CA GLN A 57 0.03 -13.83 9.00
C GLN A 57 -1.07 -14.79 8.49
N LYS A 58 -1.92 -14.34 7.56
CA LYS A 58 -2.92 -15.16 6.88
C LYS A 58 -2.71 -15.12 5.36
N ASP A 59 -3.58 -15.84 4.65
CA ASP A 59 -3.63 -15.76 3.19
C ASP A 59 -3.96 -14.35 2.71
N LYS A 60 -3.11 -13.81 1.85
CA LYS A 60 -3.19 -12.46 1.30
C LYS A 60 -3.71 -12.44 -0.15
N SER A 61 -4.25 -13.56 -0.65
CA SER A 61 -4.78 -13.70 -2.02
C SER A 61 -5.83 -12.64 -2.37
N LEU A 62 -6.61 -12.16 -1.36
CA LEU A 62 -7.53 -11.06 -1.53
C LEU A 62 -6.82 -9.80 -2.09
N LEU A 63 -5.67 -9.42 -1.54
CA LEU A 63 -4.96 -8.22 -1.98
C LEU A 63 -4.50 -8.35 -3.43
N TYR A 64 -4.02 -9.54 -3.81
CA TYR A 64 -3.63 -9.84 -5.19
C TYR A 64 -4.81 -9.94 -6.16
N ARG A 65 -6.03 -10.17 -5.70
CA ARG A 65 -7.25 -10.05 -6.50
C ARG A 65 -7.65 -8.59 -6.66
N LEU A 66 -7.66 -7.82 -5.57
CA LEU A 66 -8.06 -6.41 -5.58
C LEU A 66 -7.12 -5.53 -6.43
N VAL A 67 -5.83 -5.86 -6.52
CA VAL A 67 -4.87 -5.08 -7.30
C VAL A 67 -5.16 -5.07 -8.81
N TYR A 68 -5.90 -6.07 -9.32
CA TYR A 68 -6.31 -6.17 -10.72
C TYR A 68 -7.75 -5.68 -10.96
N ALA A 69 -8.46 -5.20 -9.96
CA ALA A 69 -9.84 -4.74 -10.11
C ALA A 69 -9.93 -3.49 -11.00
N ASP A 70 -11.03 -3.39 -11.76
CA ASP A 70 -11.33 -2.19 -12.56
C ASP A 70 -11.58 -0.98 -11.67
N ASN A 71 -12.20 -1.20 -10.49
CA ASN A 71 -12.45 -0.16 -9.52
C ASN A 71 -11.15 0.34 -8.87
N LEU A 72 -10.86 1.62 -9.02
CA LEU A 72 -9.65 2.24 -8.45
C LEU A 72 -9.57 2.13 -6.93
N TRP A 73 -10.71 2.13 -6.24
CA TRP A 73 -10.74 2.06 -4.78
C TRP A 73 -10.33 0.68 -4.27
N GLU A 74 -10.69 -0.39 -4.98
CA GLU A 74 -10.24 -1.74 -4.68
C GLU A 74 -8.74 -1.88 -4.86
N ARG A 75 -8.17 -1.35 -5.97
CA ARG A 75 -6.71 -1.29 -6.18
C ARG A 75 -6.02 -0.48 -5.08
N ARG A 76 -6.63 0.64 -4.67
CA ARG A 76 -6.10 1.46 -3.57
C ARG A 76 -6.15 0.72 -2.23
N ILE A 77 -7.25 0.02 -1.93
CA ILE A 77 -7.38 -0.83 -0.74
C ILE A 77 -6.27 -1.89 -0.73
N SER A 78 -5.97 -2.52 -1.87
CA SER A 78 -4.89 -3.51 -1.97
C SER A 78 -3.57 -2.95 -1.47
N ILE A 79 -3.10 -1.86 -2.06
CA ILE A 79 -1.78 -1.29 -1.71
C ILE A 79 -1.77 -0.65 -0.31
N ILE A 80 -2.82 0.07 0.11
CA ILE A 80 -2.86 0.70 1.44
C ILE A 80 -2.97 -0.34 2.57
N SER A 81 -3.56 -1.50 2.31
CA SER A 81 -3.60 -2.59 3.30
C SER A 81 -2.21 -3.05 3.71
N THR A 82 -1.22 -2.98 2.82
CA THR A 82 0.16 -3.36 3.10
C THR A 82 0.85 -2.43 4.12
N PHE A 83 0.28 -1.27 4.41
CA PHE A 83 0.80 -0.39 5.46
C PHE A 83 0.89 -1.07 6.83
N TYR A 84 -0.03 -1.99 7.12
CA TYR A 84 0.07 -2.77 8.35
C TYR A 84 1.30 -3.68 8.33
N PHE A 85 1.59 -4.35 7.22
CA PHE A 85 2.76 -5.23 7.07
C PHE A 85 4.07 -4.46 7.17
N ILE A 86 4.14 -3.27 6.53
CA ILE A 86 5.28 -2.36 6.65
C ILE A 86 5.57 -2.04 8.12
N ARG A 87 4.54 -1.82 8.94
CA ARG A 87 4.70 -1.57 10.38
C ARG A 87 5.26 -2.78 11.16
N GLN A 88 5.10 -3.99 10.61
CA GLN A 88 5.67 -5.21 11.15
C GLN A 88 7.03 -5.56 10.54
N ASN A 89 7.60 -4.66 9.71
CA ASN A 89 8.83 -4.85 8.93
C ASN A 89 8.73 -6.00 7.91
N GLU A 90 7.52 -6.24 7.38
CA GLU A 90 7.25 -7.17 6.29
C GLU A 90 7.00 -6.36 5.01
N PHE A 91 7.88 -6.45 4.01
CA PHE A 91 7.86 -5.58 2.82
C PHE A 91 7.48 -6.30 1.53
N ASP A 92 7.60 -7.62 1.47
CA ASP A 92 7.48 -8.41 0.24
C ASP A 92 6.17 -8.18 -0.50
N ASP A 93 5.03 -8.23 0.21
CA ASP A 93 3.72 -8.00 -0.42
C ASP A 93 3.56 -6.56 -0.90
N THR A 94 4.12 -5.59 -0.16
CA THR A 94 4.13 -4.18 -0.58
C THR A 94 4.87 -4.02 -1.90
N LEU A 95 6.07 -4.59 -2.01
CA LEU A 95 6.90 -4.48 -3.21
C LEU A 95 6.26 -5.19 -4.40
N LYS A 96 5.73 -6.40 -4.23
CA LYS A 96 5.02 -7.15 -5.30
C LYS A 96 3.78 -6.40 -5.80
N ILE A 97 2.94 -5.88 -4.89
CA ILE A 97 1.74 -5.12 -5.26
C ILE A 97 2.15 -3.79 -5.93
N THR A 98 3.20 -3.14 -5.43
CA THR A 98 3.77 -1.96 -6.07
C THR A 98 4.21 -2.23 -7.50
N GLU A 99 4.91 -3.33 -7.75
CA GLU A 99 5.37 -3.72 -9.09
C GLU A 99 4.19 -3.86 -10.06
N ILE A 100 3.10 -4.49 -9.64
CA ILE A 100 1.88 -4.62 -10.46
C ILE A 100 1.31 -3.24 -10.80
N LEU A 101 1.32 -2.29 -9.86
CA LEU A 101 0.72 -0.96 -10.00
C LEU A 101 1.66 0.09 -10.64
N LEU A 102 2.90 -0.25 -11.02
CA LEU A 102 3.86 0.70 -11.57
C LEU A 102 3.37 1.46 -12.81
N ASN A 103 2.50 0.83 -13.60
CA ASN A 103 1.95 1.40 -14.83
C ASN A 103 0.50 1.90 -14.67
N ASP A 104 -0.04 1.93 -13.46
CA ASP A 104 -1.39 2.45 -13.22
C ASP A 104 -1.44 3.95 -13.53
N LYS A 105 -2.39 4.34 -14.40
CA LYS A 105 -2.52 5.71 -14.88
C LYS A 105 -3.27 6.64 -13.93
N VAL A 106 -3.91 6.08 -12.92
CA VAL A 106 -4.70 6.85 -11.95
C VAL A 106 -3.79 7.50 -10.92
N ASN A 107 -3.79 8.83 -10.86
CA ASN A 107 -2.92 9.61 -9.96
C ASN A 107 -3.10 9.20 -8.48
N LEU A 108 -4.34 8.89 -8.04
CA LEU A 108 -4.60 8.43 -6.68
C LEU A 108 -3.91 7.11 -6.35
N ILE A 109 -3.76 6.21 -7.33
CA ILE A 109 -3.01 4.97 -7.15
C ILE A 109 -1.52 5.24 -7.13
N GLN A 110 -1.01 6.07 -8.05
CA GLN A 110 0.40 6.45 -8.07
C GLN A 110 0.86 7.05 -6.74
N LYS A 111 0.05 7.95 -6.16
CA LYS A 111 0.33 8.53 -4.83
C LYS A 111 0.33 7.49 -3.72
N ALA A 112 -0.63 6.56 -3.73
CA ALA A 112 -0.69 5.49 -2.73
C ALA A 112 0.54 4.58 -2.79
N VAL A 113 0.94 4.16 -3.99
CA VAL A 113 2.13 3.36 -4.25
C VAL A 113 3.39 4.07 -3.72
N CYS A 114 3.57 5.35 -4.08
CA CYS A 114 4.74 6.10 -3.64
C CYS A 114 4.74 6.35 -2.12
N TRP A 115 3.56 6.54 -1.53
CA TRP A 115 3.47 6.63 -0.08
C TRP A 115 3.91 5.33 0.59
N MET A 116 3.44 4.17 0.12
CA MET A 116 3.84 2.88 0.70
C MET A 116 5.32 2.59 0.48
N LEU A 117 5.89 2.88 -0.71
CA LEU A 117 7.34 2.79 -0.93
C LEU A 117 8.13 3.70 0.04
N GLY A 118 7.72 4.94 0.21
CA GLY A 118 8.35 5.85 1.16
C GLY A 118 8.19 5.39 2.62
N GLU A 119 7.14 4.65 2.98
CA GLU A 119 7.01 4.04 4.31
C GLU A 119 7.95 2.84 4.48
N VAL A 120 8.22 2.08 3.42
CA VAL A 120 9.29 1.07 3.40
C VAL A 120 10.64 1.74 3.61
N GLY A 121 10.97 2.77 2.83
CA GLY A 121 12.27 3.46 2.91
C GLY A 121 12.53 4.17 4.24
N LYS A 122 11.49 4.59 4.97
CA LYS A 122 11.64 5.10 6.33
C LYS A 122 12.11 4.05 7.33
N ARG A 123 11.92 2.78 7.05
CA ARG A 123 12.31 1.65 7.88
C ARG A 123 13.59 1.00 7.39
N GLU A 124 13.65 0.74 6.08
CA GLU A 124 14.76 0.06 5.40
C GLU A 124 15.01 0.72 4.04
N ILE A 125 15.87 1.75 4.07
CA ILE A 125 16.19 2.56 2.88
C ILE A 125 16.81 1.73 1.76
N GLU A 126 17.59 0.70 2.08
CA GLU A 126 18.24 -0.16 1.10
C GLU A 126 17.23 -0.98 0.30
N ILE A 127 16.13 -1.40 0.93
CA ILE A 127 15.04 -2.15 0.26
C ILE A 127 14.33 -1.23 -0.74
N GLU A 128 13.99 0.01 -0.34
CA GLU A 128 13.39 0.99 -1.25
C GLU A 128 14.34 1.30 -2.42
N GLU A 129 15.63 1.52 -2.15
CA GLU A 129 16.62 1.83 -3.18
C GLU A 129 16.82 0.69 -4.17
N ASN A 130 16.92 -0.54 -3.71
CA ASN A 130 17.04 -1.72 -4.56
C ASN A 130 15.82 -1.84 -5.48
N PHE A 131 14.62 -1.66 -4.93
CA PHE A 131 13.40 -1.65 -5.72
C PHE A 131 13.40 -0.52 -6.78
N LEU A 132 13.79 0.69 -6.40
CA LEU A 132 13.87 1.81 -7.34
C LEU A 132 14.90 1.58 -8.43
N GLN A 133 16.10 1.06 -8.10
CA GLN A 133 17.14 0.76 -9.09
C GLN A 133 16.66 -0.24 -10.16
N GLU A 134 15.87 -1.22 -9.76
CA GLU A 134 15.32 -2.23 -10.65
C GLU A 134 14.15 -1.72 -11.50
N HIS A 135 13.31 -0.85 -10.94
CA HIS A 135 12.02 -0.51 -11.52
C HIS A 135 11.86 0.94 -12.00
N TYR A 136 12.76 1.89 -11.63
CA TYR A 136 12.56 3.33 -11.90
C TYR A 136 12.36 3.64 -13.39
N MET A 137 12.93 2.85 -14.30
CA MET A 137 12.75 3.02 -15.73
C MET A 137 11.32 2.69 -16.20
N LYS A 138 10.65 1.76 -15.54
CA LYS A 138 9.27 1.36 -15.83
C LYS A 138 8.24 2.33 -15.20
N MET A 139 8.62 3.03 -14.13
CA MET A 139 7.71 3.94 -13.43
C MET A 139 7.32 5.12 -14.31
N LEU A 140 6.08 5.57 -14.21
CA LEU A 140 5.68 6.85 -14.77
C LEU A 140 6.49 7.98 -14.12
N ARG A 141 6.84 9.02 -14.92
CA ARG A 141 7.69 10.12 -14.43
C ARG A 141 7.11 10.84 -13.20
N THR A 142 5.78 10.98 -13.16
CA THR A 142 5.07 11.53 -12.00
C THR A 142 5.23 10.66 -10.77
N MET A 143 5.06 9.36 -10.94
CA MET A 143 5.24 8.37 -9.87
C MET A 143 6.69 8.39 -9.34
N LEU A 144 7.68 8.35 -10.23
CA LEU A 144 9.09 8.42 -9.82
C LEU A 144 9.39 9.70 -9.01
N ARG A 145 8.87 10.85 -9.43
CA ARG A 145 9.03 12.11 -8.68
C ARG A 145 8.49 12.03 -7.27
N TYR A 146 7.33 11.41 -7.06
CA TYR A 146 6.77 11.21 -5.73
C TYR A 146 7.62 10.23 -4.90
N ALA A 147 8.05 9.12 -5.48
CA ALA A 147 8.84 8.12 -4.77
C ALA A 147 10.15 8.71 -4.21
N ILE A 148 10.85 9.52 -5.02
CA ILE A 148 12.13 10.12 -4.63
C ILE A 148 12.00 11.53 -4.01
N GLU A 149 10.81 11.99 -3.65
CA GLU A 149 10.59 13.35 -3.15
C GLU A 149 11.46 13.69 -1.93
N LYS A 150 11.64 12.73 -1.04
CA LYS A 150 12.40 12.88 0.20
C LYS A 150 13.89 12.58 0.06
N TYR A 151 14.35 12.17 -1.13
CA TYR A 151 15.76 11.90 -1.37
C TYR A 151 16.56 13.20 -1.48
N PRO A 152 17.87 13.18 -1.13
CA PRO A 152 18.79 14.31 -1.38
C PRO A 152 18.74 14.74 -2.85
N GLU A 153 18.88 16.04 -3.11
CA GLU A 153 18.73 16.61 -4.46
C GLU A 153 19.65 15.97 -5.50
N THR A 154 20.86 15.60 -5.11
CA THR A 154 21.84 14.93 -5.96
C THR A 154 21.31 13.58 -6.48
N ARG A 155 20.73 12.76 -5.59
CA ARG A 155 20.10 11.47 -5.95
C ARG A 155 18.85 11.67 -6.79
N ARG A 156 17.99 12.62 -6.44
CA ARG A 156 16.79 12.94 -7.23
C ARG A 156 17.16 13.30 -8.67
N LYS A 157 18.18 14.16 -8.84
CA LYS A 157 18.67 14.56 -10.16
C LYS A 157 19.21 13.36 -10.95
N MET A 158 19.92 12.45 -10.31
CA MET A 158 20.42 11.22 -10.95
C MET A 158 19.27 10.39 -11.55
N TYR A 159 18.29 9.98 -10.75
CA TYR A 159 17.14 9.20 -11.23
C TYR A 159 16.37 9.89 -12.36
N LEU A 160 16.13 11.19 -12.24
CA LEU A 160 15.36 11.95 -13.23
C LEU A 160 16.14 12.16 -14.52
N ARG A 161 17.48 12.34 -14.47
CA ARG A 161 18.35 12.53 -15.62
C ARG A 161 18.54 11.23 -16.39
N ASP A 162 18.84 10.15 -15.71
CA ASP A 162 19.03 8.84 -16.33
C ASP A 162 17.78 8.39 -17.07
N LYS A 163 16.59 8.61 -16.49
CA LYS A 163 15.33 8.29 -17.15
C LYS A 163 15.12 9.09 -18.45
N VAL A 164 15.51 10.37 -18.48
CA VAL A 164 15.40 11.20 -19.70
C VAL A 164 16.36 10.71 -20.77
N LEU A 165 17.62 10.43 -20.40
CA LEU A 165 18.63 10.00 -21.37
C LEU A 165 18.29 8.66 -22.03
N ARG A 166 17.74 7.70 -21.25
CA ARG A 166 17.41 6.37 -21.76
C ARG A 166 16.05 6.26 -22.45
N SER A 167 15.15 7.23 -22.28
CA SER A 167 13.87 7.28 -23.01
C SER A 167 14.01 7.78 -24.45
N HIS A 168 15.20 8.19 -24.86
CA HIS A 168 15.53 8.64 -26.22
C HIS A 168 16.41 7.65 -26.99
N LEU A 169 16.70 6.46 -26.41
CA LEU A 169 17.37 5.32 -27.03
C LEU A 169 16.34 4.24 -27.39
#